data_5b91082432f132d92ffdcf7b2ffa97d6
#
_entry.id   5b91082432f132d92ffdcf7b2ffa97d6
#
_cell.length_a   1.000
_cell.length_b   1.000
_cell.length_c   1.000
_cell.angle_alpha   90.00
_cell.angle_beta   90.00
_cell.angle_gamma   90.00
#
_symmetry.space_group_name_H-M   'P 1'
#
loop_
_entity.id
_entity.type
_entity.pdbx_description
1 polymer ?
#
loop_
_entity_poly.entity_id
_entity_poly.type
_entity_poly.pdbx_seq_one_letter_code
_entity_poly.pdbx_strand_id
1 'polypeptide(L)'
;MPAVISVIITLAFIFALLKLYKASTEKMNFFSKGFDYGFKHSEISALWQLAKKCGIEEPLSLYISENSVNRCISSVIEEAKQKGAEDSTQVQAFLEKLYKFKTRVILDKENKRGIESTKSLDTNQKLSVILKGKGVFKSRILNN
;
A
#
# COMPACT_ATOMS: atom_id res chain seq x y z
N MET A 1 -19.19 17.42 42.72
CA MET A 1 -18.51 16.15 42.38
C MET A 1 -19.21 15.32 41.28
N PRO A 2 -20.52 15.06 41.26
CA PRO A 2 -21.14 14.20 40.21
C PRO A 2 -21.05 14.82 38.80
N ALA A 3 -21.15 16.12 38.65
CA ALA A 3 -21.07 16.79 37.36
C ALA A 3 -19.72 16.63 36.63
N VAL A 4 -18.61 16.68 37.37
CA VAL A 4 -17.26 16.51 36.81
C VAL A 4 -17.05 15.08 36.33
N ILE A 5 -17.55 14.09 37.06
CA ILE A 5 -17.47 12.67 36.68
C ILE A 5 -18.27 12.43 35.42
N SER A 6 -19.46 13.00 35.28
CA SER A 6 -20.30 12.89 34.09
C SER A 6 -19.60 13.48 32.83
N VAL A 7 -18.94 14.63 32.97
CA VAL A 7 -18.18 15.24 31.85
C VAL A 7 -17.00 14.37 31.43
N ILE A 8 -16.27 13.75 32.35
CA ILE A 8 -15.14 12.86 32.04
C ILE A 8 -15.64 11.62 31.31
N ILE A 9 -16.74 11.03 31.73
CA ILE A 9 -17.32 9.83 31.08
C ILE A 9 -17.79 10.16 29.66
N THR A 10 -18.44 11.31 29.44
CA THR A 10 -18.87 11.73 28.10
C THR A 10 -17.70 12.00 27.18
N LEU A 11 -16.64 12.64 27.64
CA LEU A 11 -15.40 12.86 26.87
C LEU A 11 -14.71 11.55 26.51
N ALA A 12 -14.62 10.61 27.45
CA ALA A 12 -14.06 9.29 27.20
C ALA A 12 -14.87 8.50 26.16
N PHE A 13 -16.20 8.59 26.21
CA PHE A 13 -17.10 7.95 25.27
C PHE A 13 -16.95 8.52 23.85
N ILE A 14 -16.92 9.86 23.72
CA ILE A 14 -16.67 10.55 22.44
C ILE A 14 -15.32 10.15 21.85
N PHE A 15 -14.27 10.09 22.68
CA PHE A 15 -12.94 9.69 22.23
C PHE A 15 -12.90 8.22 21.74
N ALA A 16 -13.62 7.32 22.42
CA ALA A 16 -13.76 5.93 22.01
C ALA A 16 -14.49 5.83 20.65
N LEU A 17 -15.58 6.58 20.45
CA LEU A 17 -16.32 6.63 19.19
C LEU A 17 -15.45 7.15 18.04
N LEU A 18 -14.66 8.19 18.25
CA LEU A 18 -13.73 8.74 17.26
C LEU A 18 -12.66 7.73 16.84
N LYS A 19 -12.11 6.97 17.81
CA LYS A 19 -11.16 5.88 17.51
C LYS A 19 -11.78 4.76 16.68
N LEU A 20 -12.99 4.34 17.02
CA LEU A 20 -13.72 3.31 16.27
C LEU A 20 -14.03 3.78 14.85
N TYR A 21 -14.47 5.02 14.68
CA TYR A 21 -14.74 5.60 13.37
C TYR A 21 -13.49 5.65 12.51
N LYS A 22 -12.35 6.13 13.05
CA LYS A 22 -11.07 6.17 12.34
C LYS A 22 -10.63 4.77 11.90
N ALA A 23 -10.68 3.78 12.79
CA ALA A 23 -10.29 2.40 12.49
C ALA A 23 -11.17 1.78 11.40
N SER A 24 -12.48 2.07 11.39
CA SER A 24 -13.41 1.62 10.36
C SER A 24 -13.09 2.21 9.00
N THR A 25 -12.83 3.52 8.94
CA THR A 25 -12.50 4.24 7.71
C THR A 25 -11.15 3.77 7.13
N GLU A 26 -10.14 3.55 7.97
CA GLU A 26 -8.84 3.01 7.53
C GLU A 26 -8.99 1.65 6.88
N LYS A 27 -9.75 0.75 7.51
CA LYS A 27 -10.01 -0.59 6.97
C LYS A 27 -10.73 -0.51 5.63
N MET A 28 -11.76 0.32 5.52
CA MET A 28 -12.52 0.50 4.27
C MET A 28 -11.63 1.02 3.14
N ASN A 29 -10.81 2.04 3.40
CA ASN A 29 -9.87 2.58 2.44
C ASN A 29 -8.81 1.55 2.02
N PHE A 30 -8.33 0.74 2.96
CA PHE A 30 -7.40 -0.34 2.67
C PHE A 30 -8.01 -1.39 1.74
N PHE A 31 -9.25 -1.78 1.99
CA PHE A 31 -9.97 -2.75 1.14
C PHE A 31 -10.23 -2.19 -0.25
N SER A 32 -10.69 -0.93 -0.35
CA SER A 32 -10.89 -0.26 -1.64
C SER A 32 -9.61 -0.27 -2.48
N LYS A 33 -8.48 0.12 -1.87
CA LYS A 33 -7.18 0.07 -2.55
C LYS A 33 -6.77 -1.35 -2.95
N GLY A 34 -7.02 -2.33 -2.12
CA GLY A 34 -6.73 -3.73 -2.44
C GLY A 34 -7.47 -4.21 -3.69
N PHE A 35 -8.72 -3.83 -3.86
CA PHE A 35 -9.50 -4.13 -5.07
C PHE A 35 -8.93 -3.42 -6.31
N ASP A 36 -8.49 -2.17 -6.20
CA ASP A 36 -7.82 -1.44 -7.29
C ASP A 36 -6.55 -2.17 -7.78
N TYR A 37 -5.85 -2.86 -6.89
CA TYR A 37 -4.69 -3.70 -7.20
C TYR A 37 -5.05 -5.12 -7.67
N GLY A 38 -6.34 -5.46 -7.76
CA GLY A 38 -6.84 -6.73 -8.27
C GLY A 38 -6.77 -7.89 -7.27
N PHE A 39 -6.64 -7.61 -5.96
CA PHE A 39 -6.72 -8.64 -4.93
C PHE A 39 -8.15 -9.06 -4.66
N LYS A 40 -8.34 -10.34 -4.33
CA LYS A 40 -9.63 -10.85 -3.84
C LYS A 40 -9.86 -10.42 -2.39
N HIS A 41 -11.11 -10.40 -1.95
CA HIS A 41 -11.49 -10.01 -0.58
C HIS A 41 -10.72 -10.79 0.50
N SER A 42 -10.57 -12.10 0.33
CA SER A 42 -9.81 -12.95 1.26
C SER A 42 -8.31 -12.58 1.31
N GLU A 43 -7.72 -12.23 0.18
CA GLU A 43 -6.32 -11.80 0.06
C GLU A 43 -6.11 -10.44 0.72
N ILE A 44 -7.04 -9.49 0.53
CA ILE A 44 -7.00 -8.18 1.18
C ILE A 44 -7.12 -8.34 2.70
N SER A 45 -7.99 -9.25 3.16
CA SER A 45 -8.11 -9.56 4.58
C SER A 45 -6.82 -10.14 5.15
N ALA A 46 -6.16 -11.04 4.42
CA ALA A 46 -4.85 -11.59 4.81
C ALA A 46 -3.77 -10.51 4.83
N LEU A 47 -3.73 -9.63 3.81
CA LEU A 47 -2.81 -8.48 3.77
C LEU A 47 -3.03 -7.52 4.93
N TRP A 48 -4.27 -7.26 5.31
CA TRP A 48 -4.61 -6.42 6.45
C TRP A 48 -4.10 -7.00 7.77
N GLN A 49 -4.32 -8.30 7.99
CA GLN A 49 -3.82 -8.99 9.18
C GLN A 49 -2.29 -9.02 9.20
N LEU A 50 -1.68 -9.28 8.04
CA LEU A 50 -0.23 -9.29 7.88
C LEU A 50 0.37 -7.90 8.17
N ALA A 51 -0.20 -6.83 7.65
CA ALA A 51 0.24 -5.46 7.93
C ALA A 51 0.24 -5.16 9.43
N LYS A 52 -0.82 -5.56 10.13
CA LYS A 52 -0.91 -5.40 11.59
C LYS A 52 0.11 -6.26 12.34
N LYS A 53 0.30 -7.51 11.92
CA LYS A 53 1.30 -8.42 12.49
C LYS A 53 2.73 -7.89 12.33
N CYS A 54 3.03 -7.26 11.19
CA CYS A 54 4.32 -6.63 10.90
C CYS A 54 4.51 -5.28 11.62
N GLY A 55 3.56 -4.83 12.44
CA GLY A 55 3.63 -3.55 13.15
C GLY A 55 3.65 -2.35 12.21
N ILE A 56 2.91 -2.42 11.09
CA ILE A 56 2.74 -1.30 10.19
C ILE A 56 1.65 -0.39 10.79
N GLU A 57 2.05 0.80 11.26
CA GLU A 57 1.14 1.73 11.93
C GLU A 57 -0.01 2.18 11.01
N GLU A 58 0.34 2.49 9.77
CA GLU A 58 -0.63 2.83 8.73
C GLU A 58 -0.71 1.72 7.68
N PRO A 59 -1.68 0.80 7.74
CA PRO A 59 -1.80 -0.30 6.77
C PRO A 59 -1.86 0.15 5.32
N LEU A 60 -2.41 1.34 5.03
CA LEU A 60 -2.41 1.93 3.69
C LEU A 60 -1.00 2.16 3.11
N SER A 61 0.02 2.31 3.97
CA SER A 61 1.41 2.43 3.53
C SER A 61 1.90 1.21 2.74
N LEU A 62 1.23 0.07 2.89
CA LEU A 62 1.52 -1.12 2.11
C LEU A 62 1.36 -0.88 0.60
N TYR A 63 0.43 -0.02 0.19
CA TYR A 63 0.16 0.29 -1.22
C TYR A 63 1.04 1.39 -1.82
N ILE A 64 1.91 2.01 -1.01
CA ILE A 64 2.74 3.14 -1.44
C ILE A 64 4.22 3.00 -1.06
N SER A 65 4.55 2.12 -0.12
CA SER A 65 5.90 1.95 0.42
C SER A 65 6.45 0.57 0.13
N GLU A 66 7.51 0.52 -0.66
CA GLU A 66 8.26 -0.71 -0.92
C GLU A 66 8.75 -1.38 0.38
N ASN A 67 9.23 -0.57 1.33
CA ASN A 67 9.72 -1.09 2.62
C ASN A 67 8.62 -1.81 3.40
N SER A 68 7.38 -1.30 3.39
CA SER A 68 6.24 -1.93 4.03
C SER A 68 5.92 -3.29 3.39
N VAL A 69 5.96 -3.37 2.05
CA VAL A 69 5.77 -4.63 1.32
C VAL A 69 6.88 -5.62 1.62
N ASN A 70 8.14 -5.18 1.63
CA ASN A 70 9.29 -6.04 1.94
C ASN A 70 9.19 -6.63 3.35
N ARG A 71 8.80 -5.84 4.35
CA ARG A 71 8.56 -6.34 5.72
C ARG A 71 7.49 -7.44 5.74
N CYS A 72 6.41 -7.26 5.00
CA CYS A 72 5.36 -8.28 4.87
C CYS A 72 5.86 -9.55 4.19
N ILE A 73 6.61 -9.44 3.09
CA ILE A 73 7.20 -10.59 2.39
C ILE A 73 8.12 -11.36 3.34
N SER A 74 9.04 -10.68 4.02
CA SER A 74 9.96 -11.30 4.98
C SER A 74 9.22 -12.03 6.10
N SER A 75 8.16 -11.42 6.64
CA SER A 75 7.33 -12.05 7.68
C SER A 75 6.62 -13.32 7.20
N VAL A 76 6.14 -13.34 5.96
CA VAL A 76 5.50 -14.55 5.38
C VAL A 76 6.53 -15.65 5.19
N ILE A 77 7.72 -15.32 4.69
CA ILE A 77 8.80 -16.29 4.49
C ILE A 77 9.24 -16.87 5.85
N GLU A 78 9.43 -16.03 6.84
CA GLU A 78 9.86 -16.45 8.18
C GLU A 78 8.82 -17.35 8.85
N GLU A 79 7.53 -17.01 8.74
CA GLU A 79 6.43 -17.84 9.25
C GLU A 79 6.34 -19.19 8.51
N ALA A 80 6.54 -19.21 7.20
CA ALA A 80 6.57 -20.43 6.40
C ALA A 80 7.73 -21.35 6.83
N LYS A 81 8.93 -20.78 7.08
CA LYS A 81 10.09 -21.49 7.62
C LYS A 81 9.80 -22.12 8.98
N GLN A 82 9.26 -21.32 9.90
CA GLN A 82 8.94 -21.82 11.25
C GLN A 82 7.91 -22.96 11.24
N LYS A 83 7.01 -22.98 10.27
CA LYS A 83 5.99 -24.01 10.11
C LYS A 83 6.40 -25.19 9.22
N GLY A 84 7.60 -25.13 8.61
CA GLY A 84 8.02 -26.12 7.62
C GLY A 84 7.13 -26.18 6.39
N ALA A 85 6.48 -25.07 6.05
CA ALA A 85 5.51 -24.96 4.95
C ALA A 85 6.05 -24.16 3.75
N GLU A 86 7.38 -24.06 3.63
CA GLU A 86 8.04 -23.29 2.56
C GLU A 86 7.63 -23.76 1.17
N ASP A 87 7.50 -25.06 0.97
CA ASP A 87 7.14 -25.68 -0.31
C ASP A 87 5.62 -25.78 -0.53
N SER A 88 4.82 -25.23 0.39
CA SER A 88 3.38 -25.23 0.23
C SER A 88 2.96 -24.40 -0.98
N THR A 89 2.20 -25.00 -1.90
CA THR A 89 1.66 -24.34 -3.10
C THR A 89 0.89 -23.06 -2.75
N GLN A 90 0.20 -23.03 -1.61
CA GLN A 90 -0.54 -21.86 -1.16
C GLN A 90 0.38 -20.71 -0.76
N VAL A 91 1.46 -21.01 -0.02
CA VAL A 91 2.46 -20.03 0.40
C VAL A 91 3.19 -19.48 -0.82
N GLN A 92 3.61 -20.34 -1.74
CA GLN A 92 4.30 -19.94 -2.96
C GLN A 92 3.42 -19.06 -3.87
N ALA A 93 2.15 -19.43 -4.07
CA ALA A 93 1.20 -18.62 -4.83
C ALA A 93 0.94 -17.25 -4.18
N PHE A 94 0.89 -17.19 -2.84
CA PHE A 94 0.72 -15.94 -2.14
C PHE A 94 1.97 -15.06 -2.22
N LEU A 95 3.16 -15.63 -2.08
CA LEU A 95 4.44 -14.92 -2.25
C LEU A 95 4.59 -14.37 -3.68
N GLU A 96 4.25 -15.16 -4.70
CA GLU A 96 4.26 -14.70 -6.10
C GLU A 96 3.39 -13.45 -6.27
N LYS A 97 2.18 -13.46 -5.70
CA LYS A 97 1.30 -12.28 -5.73
C LYS A 97 1.90 -11.09 -4.99
N LEU A 98 2.53 -11.29 -3.83
CA LEU A 98 3.20 -10.22 -3.09
C LEU A 98 4.37 -9.63 -3.88
N TYR A 99 5.15 -10.45 -4.58
CA TYR A 99 6.23 -9.94 -5.44
C TYR A 99 5.70 -9.16 -6.65
N LYS A 100 4.65 -9.65 -7.30
CA LYS A 100 3.97 -8.90 -8.39
C LYS A 100 3.40 -7.57 -7.88
N PHE A 101 2.81 -7.59 -6.69
CA PHE A 101 2.30 -6.40 -6.02
C PHE A 101 3.43 -5.41 -5.69
N LYS A 102 4.56 -5.87 -5.13
CA LYS A 102 5.75 -5.06 -4.88
C LYS A 102 6.21 -4.34 -6.15
N THR A 103 6.36 -5.07 -7.26
CA THR A 103 6.76 -4.50 -8.56
C THR A 103 5.79 -3.38 -8.98
N ARG A 104 4.49 -3.59 -8.80
CA ARG A 104 3.47 -2.60 -9.14
C ARG A 104 3.56 -1.35 -8.27
N VAL A 105 3.79 -1.50 -6.96
CA VAL A 105 4.01 -0.36 -6.03
C VAL A 105 5.24 0.45 -6.42
N ILE A 106 6.32 -0.20 -6.84
CA ILE A 106 7.55 0.47 -7.30
C ILE A 106 7.26 1.26 -8.58
N LEU A 107 6.63 0.63 -9.58
CA LEU A 107 6.28 1.29 -10.85
C LEU A 107 5.32 2.49 -10.63
N ASP A 108 4.32 2.35 -9.77
CA ASP A 108 3.41 3.45 -9.43
C ASP A 108 4.14 4.62 -8.75
N LYS A 109 5.14 4.31 -7.93
CA LYS A 109 5.98 5.32 -7.29
C LYS A 109 6.87 6.05 -8.30
N GLU A 110 7.47 5.31 -9.23
CA GLU A 110 8.30 5.88 -10.30
C GLU A 110 7.46 6.73 -11.26
N ASN A 111 6.29 6.26 -11.65
CA ASN A 111 5.35 6.99 -12.51
C ASN A 111 4.83 8.29 -11.86
N LYS A 112 4.76 8.34 -10.53
CA LYS A 112 4.36 9.55 -9.77
C LYS A 112 5.51 10.52 -9.56
N ARG A 113 6.77 10.05 -9.66
CA ARG A 113 7.93 10.95 -9.70
C ARG A 113 7.96 11.59 -11.08
N GLY A 114 7.53 12.85 -11.16
CA GLY A 114 7.72 13.65 -12.36
C GLY A 114 9.22 13.71 -12.72
N ILE A 115 9.51 13.88 -13.99
CA ILE A 115 10.88 14.11 -14.46
C ILE A 115 11.30 15.49 -13.94
N GLU A 116 12.19 15.50 -12.94
CA GLU A 116 12.67 16.76 -12.33
C GLU A 116 13.59 17.54 -13.28
N SER A 117 14.28 16.83 -14.18
CA SER A 117 15.15 17.45 -15.20
C SER A 117 15.27 16.57 -16.43
N THR A 118 15.21 17.20 -17.61
CA THR A 118 15.44 16.52 -18.88
C THR A 118 16.89 16.03 -19.04
N LYS A 119 17.82 16.57 -18.25
CA LYS A 119 19.24 16.13 -18.25
C LYS A 119 19.45 14.68 -17.79
N SER A 120 18.48 14.09 -17.11
CA SER A 120 18.53 12.69 -16.67
C SER A 120 17.99 11.70 -17.69
N LEU A 121 17.57 12.18 -18.87
CA LEU A 121 16.95 11.37 -19.91
C LEU A 121 17.95 11.06 -21.02
N ASP A 122 17.96 9.80 -21.48
CA ASP A 122 18.84 9.39 -22.56
C ASP A 122 18.34 9.92 -23.92
N THR A 123 19.29 10.24 -24.81
CA THR A 123 18.98 10.58 -26.21
C THR A 123 18.24 9.43 -26.87
N ASN A 124 17.21 9.71 -27.64
CA ASN A 124 16.27 8.75 -28.24
C ASN A 124 15.25 8.09 -27.28
N GLN A 125 15.25 8.42 -25.99
CA GLN A 125 14.23 7.91 -25.06
C GLN A 125 12.84 8.38 -25.52
N LYS A 126 11.89 7.43 -25.55
CA LYS A 126 10.47 7.72 -25.85
C LYS A 126 9.78 8.22 -24.60
N LEU A 127 9.10 9.36 -24.70
CA LEU A 127 8.33 9.99 -23.63
C LEU A 127 6.86 10.07 -24.01
N SER A 128 6.01 9.97 -23.00
CA SER A 128 4.59 10.32 -23.12
C SER A 128 4.35 11.60 -22.33
N VAL A 129 4.04 12.69 -23.04
CA VAL A 129 3.71 13.98 -22.42
C VAL A 129 2.21 14.07 -22.28
N ILE A 130 1.74 14.23 -21.05
CA ILE A 130 0.32 14.38 -20.73
C ILE A 130 0.06 15.88 -20.48
N LEU A 131 -0.70 16.51 -21.36
CA LEU A 131 -1.15 17.88 -21.17
C LEU A 131 -2.58 17.90 -20.67
N LYS A 132 -2.81 18.50 -19.51
CA LYS A 132 -4.13 18.61 -18.90
C LYS A 132 -5.12 19.28 -19.87
N GLY A 133 -6.15 18.56 -20.27
CA GLY A 133 -7.18 19.04 -21.20
C GLY A 133 -6.84 18.90 -22.70
N LYS A 134 -5.63 18.46 -23.07
CA LYS A 134 -5.21 18.31 -24.47
C LYS A 134 -4.82 16.89 -24.88
N GLY A 135 -4.78 15.94 -23.94
CA GLY A 135 -4.51 14.54 -24.22
C GLY A 135 -3.06 14.11 -23.99
N VAL A 136 -2.69 12.96 -24.56
CA VAL A 136 -1.38 12.32 -24.42
C VAL A 136 -0.64 12.41 -25.74
N PHE A 137 0.56 12.97 -25.71
CA PHE A 137 1.45 13.11 -26.85
C PHE A 137 2.67 12.20 -26.69
N LYS A 138 3.01 11.45 -27.74
CA LYS A 138 4.25 10.68 -27.78
C LYS A 138 5.36 11.56 -28.35
N SER A 139 6.45 11.68 -27.63
CA SER A 139 7.62 12.45 -28.03
C SER A 139 8.89 11.63 -27.86
N ARG A 140 9.99 12.08 -28.46
CA ARG A 140 11.31 11.46 -28.32
C ARG A 140 12.32 12.57 -28.06
N ILE A 141 13.29 12.29 -27.18
CA ILE A 141 14.40 13.23 -26.94
C ILE A 141 15.35 13.17 -28.13
N LEU A 142 15.58 14.31 -28.76
CA LEU A 142 16.48 14.43 -29.88
C LEU A 142 17.91 14.77 -29.43
N ASN A 143 18.05 15.69 -28.47
CA ASN A 143 19.31 16.10 -27.86
C ASN A 143 19.11 16.38 -26.38
N ASN A 144 20.17 16.14 -25.61
CA ASN A 144 20.23 16.42 -24.17
C ASN A 144 21.34 17.42 -23.86
#